data_26777cbcfc09d08ffc163e7a06761d4b
#
_entry.id   26777cbcfc09d08ffc163e7a06761d4b
#
_cell.length_a   1.000
_cell.length_b   1.000
_cell.length_c   1.000
_cell.angle_alpha   90.00
_cell.angle_beta   90.00
_cell.angle_gamma   90.00
#
_symmetry.space_group_name_H-M   'P 1'
#
loop_
_entity.id
_entity.type
_entity.pdbx_description
1 polymer ?
#
loop_
_entity_poly.entity_id
_entity_poly.type
_entity_poly.pdbx_seq_one_letter_code
_entity_poly.pdbx_strand_id
1 'polypeptide(L)'
;QRSDRNDFPICRNSTLVLNFFKSLYLNQRFFYAIFGIALLFLFSYFFDFLYGFTWVLSLLLLLFFLADLVSLYKNNQINAERILPQKFSNSDENDVEVILENNYGFSIYVEIIDEIPVQFQKRDFFKRLKIAAGATEKFSYSLRPVERGEYFFGKLNIYTYTKIGLAKRKSIFGEQQMLKVYPSFIQMK
;
A
#
# COMPACT_ATOMS: atom_id res chain seq x y z
N GLN A 1 21.25 -11.12 43.79
CA GLN A 1 19.91 -11.70 43.66
C GLN A 1 19.37 -11.41 42.24
N ARG A 2 19.36 -12.45 41.43
CA ARG A 2 18.79 -12.47 40.06
C ARG A 2 17.26 -12.42 40.20
N SER A 3 16.63 -11.47 39.55
CA SER A 3 15.20 -11.49 39.29
C SER A 3 15.01 -11.85 37.82
N ASP A 4 14.75 -13.11 37.55
CA ASP A 4 14.24 -13.63 36.29
C ASP A 4 12.83 -13.04 36.08
N ARG A 5 12.71 -12.08 35.15
CA ARG A 5 11.41 -11.70 34.62
C ARG A 5 11.08 -12.66 33.48
N ASN A 6 10.21 -13.61 33.78
CA ASN A 6 9.55 -14.47 32.80
C ASN A 6 8.72 -13.58 31.86
N ASP A 7 9.26 -13.29 30.68
CA ASP A 7 8.52 -12.68 29.59
C ASP A 7 7.54 -13.74 29.04
N PHE A 8 6.29 -13.58 29.38
CA PHE A 8 5.19 -14.41 28.91
C PHE A 8 5.06 -14.30 27.37
N PRO A 9 5.06 -15.41 26.61
CA PRO A 9 4.96 -15.40 25.15
C PRO A 9 3.59 -14.91 24.61
N ILE A 10 2.63 -14.67 25.46
CA ILE A 10 1.27 -14.27 25.08
C ILE A 10 1.20 -12.84 24.52
N CYS A 11 2.08 -11.93 24.97
CA CYS A 11 2.09 -10.53 24.51
C CYS A 11 2.63 -10.36 23.07
N ARG A 12 3.45 -11.28 22.59
CA ARG A 12 4.06 -11.21 21.26
C ARG A 12 3.08 -11.58 20.14
N ASN A 13 2.14 -12.49 20.41
CA ASN A 13 1.16 -12.94 19.43
C ASN A 13 0.04 -11.92 19.20
N SER A 14 -0.38 -11.17 20.24
CA SER A 14 -1.43 -10.15 20.11
C SER A 14 -1.01 -8.97 19.24
N THR A 15 0.25 -8.54 19.32
CA THR A 15 0.78 -7.45 18.49
C THR A 15 0.93 -7.87 17.02
N LEU A 16 1.29 -9.13 16.73
CA LEU A 16 1.37 -9.65 15.37
C LEU A 16 -0.01 -9.70 14.70
N VAL A 17 -1.02 -10.18 15.43
CA VAL A 17 -2.41 -10.25 14.92
C VAL A 17 -2.96 -8.85 14.67
N LEU A 18 -2.74 -7.90 15.58
CA LEU A 18 -3.16 -6.52 15.41
C LEU A 18 -2.49 -5.84 14.22
N ASN A 19 -1.20 -6.08 14.02
CA ASN A 19 -0.46 -5.53 12.88
C ASN A 19 -0.91 -6.15 11.55
N PHE A 20 -1.28 -7.42 11.54
CA PHE A 20 -1.88 -8.08 10.39
C PHE A 20 -3.19 -7.41 9.98
N PHE A 21 -4.13 -7.22 10.93
CA PHE A 21 -5.42 -6.56 10.65
C PHE A 21 -5.25 -5.10 10.23
N LYS A 22 -4.28 -4.37 10.79
CA LYS A 22 -3.97 -2.98 10.39
C LYS A 22 -3.40 -2.87 8.98
N SER A 23 -2.73 -3.91 8.49
CA SER A 23 -2.14 -3.94 7.16
C SER A 23 -3.06 -4.54 6.09
N LEU A 24 -4.14 -5.24 6.50
CA LEU A 24 -5.08 -5.88 5.60
C LEU A 24 -6.20 -4.92 5.20
N TYR A 25 -6.33 -4.71 3.89
CA TYR A 25 -7.42 -3.96 3.27
C TYR A 25 -8.14 -4.84 2.26
N LEU A 26 -9.46 -4.73 2.22
CA LEU A 26 -10.28 -5.41 1.21
C LEU A 26 -10.41 -4.54 -0.03
N ASN A 27 -10.26 -5.16 -1.19
CA ASN A 27 -10.44 -4.45 -2.45
C ASN A 27 -11.93 -4.40 -2.84
N GLN A 28 -12.30 -3.43 -3.67
CA GLN A 28 -13.67 -3.30 -4.18
C GLN A 28 -14.18 -4.57 -4.89
N ARG A 29 -13.28 -5.30 -5.56
CA ARG A 29 -13.61 -6.58 -6.23
C ARG A 29 -14.18 -7.61 -5.28
N PHE A 30 -13.70 -7.67 -4.04
CA PHE A 30 -14.20 -8.58 -3.01
C PHE A 30 -15.67 -8.28 -2.66
N PHE A 31 -16.00 -6.99 -2.50
CA PHE A 31 -17.37 -6.58 -2.21
C PHE A 31 -18.33 -6.86 -3.37
N TYR A 32 -17.88 -6.66 -4.62
CA TYR A 32 -18.69 -7.01 -5.79
C TYR A 32 -18.93 -8.52 -5.89
N ALA A 33 -17.92 -9.34 -5.57
CA ALA A 33 -18.05 -10.80 -5.57
C ALA A 33 -19.05 -11.27 -4.50
N ILE A 34 -18.96 -10.74 -3.27
CA ILE A 34 -19.93 -11.05 -2.21
C ILE A 34 -21.33 -10.59 -2.59
N PHE A 35 -21.47 -9.40 -3.15
CA PHE A 35 -22.77 -8.89 -3.58
C PHE A 35 -23.38 -9.78 -4.67
N GLY A 36 -22.58 -10.23 -5.64
CA GLY A 36 -23.04 -11.18 -6.66
C GLY A 36 -23.51 -12.51 -6.08
N ILE A 37 -22.77 -13.08 -5.12
CA ILE A 37 -23.18 -14.31 -4.41
C ILE A 37 -24.48 -14.10 -3.62
N ALA A 38 -24.61 -12.95 -2.94
CA ALA A 38 -25.83 -12.61 -2.20
C ALA A 38 -27.07 -12.55 -3.11
N LEU A 39 -26.92 -11.95 -4.31
CA LEU A 39 -27.99 -11.96 -5.32
C LEU A 39 -28.31 -13.38 -5.79
N LEU A 40 -27.31 -14.23 -6.03
CA LEU A 40 -27.52 -15.61 -6.41
C LEU A 40 -28.27 -16.40 -5.32
N PHE A 41 -27.98 -16.16 -4.02
CA PHE A 41 -28.75 -16.74 -2.94
C PHE A 41 -30.21 -16.27 -2.95
N LEU A 42 -30.46 -15.01 -3.26
CA LEU A 42 -31.83 -14.50 -3.39
C LEU A 42 -32.59 -15.20 -4.54
N PHE A 43 -31.93 -15.37 -5.69
CA PHE A 43 -32.51 -16.08 -6.82
C PHE A 43 -32.69 -17.59 -6.58
N SER A 44 -31.85 -18.20 -5.74
CA SER A 44 -31.95 -19.63 -5.40
C SER A 44 -33.27 -19.97 -4.68
N TYR A 45 -33.95 -18.96 -4.13
CA TYR A 45 -35.30 -19.15 -3.58
C TYR A 45 -36.30 -19.58 -4.62
N PHE A 46 -36.13 -19.18 -5.88
CA PHE A 46 -37.03 -19.53 -7.00
C PHE A 46 -36.62 -20.82 -7.72
N PHE A 47 -35.35 -21.24 -7.57
CA PHE A 47 -34.78 -22.37 -8.31
C PHE A 47 -33.91 -23.23 -7.39
N ASP A 48 -34.37 -24.37 -6.95
CA ASP A 48 -33.67 -25.28 -6.03
C ASP A 48 -32.27 -25.69 -6.52
N PHE A 49 -32.10 -25.85 -7.84
CA PHE A 49 -30.81 -26.16 -8.45
C PHE A 49 -29.73 -25.10 -8.15
N LEU A 50 -30.13 -23.82 -8.09
CA LEU A 50 -29.18 -22.74 -7.83
C LEU A 50 -28.61 -22.79 -6.40
N TYR A 51 -29.33 -23.36 -5.46
CA TYR A 51 -28.90 -23.40 -4.06
C TYR A 51 -27.56 -24.12 -3.87
N GLY A 52 -27.44 -25.33 -4.42
CA GLY A 52 -26.18 -26.10 -4.35
C GLY A 52 -25.03 -25.41 -5.11
N PHE A 53 -25.34 -24.83 -6.29
CA PHE A 53 -24.35 -24.09 -7.08
C PHE A 53 -23.81 -22.87 -6.33
N THR A 54 -24.67 -22.10 -5.66
CA THR A 54 -24.28 -20.91 -4.90
C THR A 54 -23.38 -21.24 -3.71
N TRP A 55 -23.62 -22.38 -3.05
CA TRP A 55 -22.72 -22.87 -1.99
C TRP A 55 -21.33 -23.20 -2.49
N VAL A 56 -21.25 -23.89 -3.64
CA VAL A 56 -19.94 -24.22 -4.27
C VAL A 56 -19.21 -22.94 -4.65
N LEU A 57 -19.91 -21.95 -5.23
CA LEU A 57 -19.31 -20.67 -5.62
C LEU A 57 -18.81 -19.87 -4.40
N SER A 58 -19.57 -19.89 -3.29
CA SER A 58 -19.18 -19.26 -2.02
C SER A 58 -17.92 -19.88 -1.43
N LEU A 59 -17.84 -21.23 -1.43
CA LEU A 59 -16.64 -21.93 -0.98
C LEU A 59 -15.43 -21.61 -1.86
N LEU A 60 -15.62 -21.56 -3.16
CA LEU A 60 -14.58 -21.23 -4.13
C LEU A 60 -14.07 -19.79 -3.95
N LEU A 61 -14.97 -18.82 -3.72
CA LEU A 61 -14.57 -17.45 -3.39
C LEU A 61 -13.72 -17.41 -2.11
N LEU A 62 -14.13 -18.16 -1.07
CA LEU A 62 -13.37 -18.23 0.18
C LEU A 62 -11.97 -18.80 -0.06
N LEU A 63 -11.84 -19.88 -0.85
CA LEU A 63 -10.54 -20.46 -1.19
C LEU A 63 -9.65 -19.49 -1.97
N PHE A 64 -10.19 -18.78 -2.95
CA PHE A 64 -9.44 -17.75 -3.69
C PHE A 64 -9.01 -16.60 -2.80
N PHE A 65 -9.86 -16.16 -1.88
CA PHE A 65 -9.52 -15.11 -0.92
C PHE A 65 -8.39 -15.56 0.00
N LEU A 66 -8.43 -16.78 0.54
CA LEU A 66 -7.36 -17.33 1.38
C LEU A 66 -6.05 -17.48 0.60
N ALA A 67 -6.11 -17.96 -0.65
CA ALA A 67 -4.93 -18.08 -1.50
C ALA A 67 -4.29 -16.71 -1.80
N ASP A 68 -5.10 -15.69 -2.08
CA ASP A 68 -4.65 -14.31 -2.30
C ASP A 68 -3.97 -13.75 -1.04
N LEU A 69 -4.58 -13.97 0.11
CA LEU A 69 -4.07 -13.54 1.41
C LEU A 69 -2.73 -14.23 1.76
N VAL A 70 -2.65 -15.55 1.60
CA VAL A 70 -1.41 -16.30 1.83
C VAL A 70 -0.31 -15.82 0.89
N SER A 71 -0.62 -15.58 -0.40
CA SER A 71 0.35 -15.08 -1.38
C SER A 71 0.92 -13.71 -0.99
N LEU A 72 0.10 -12.80 -0.45
CA LEU A 72 0.52 -11.46 -0.03
C LEU A 72 1.35 -11.47 1.26
N TYR A 73 1.09 -12.42 2.16
CA TYR A 73 1.73 -12.44 3.49
C TYR A 73 2.87 -13.46 3.63
N LYS A 74 3.04 -14.36 2.65
CA LYS A 74 4.12 -15.34 2.66
C LYS A 74 5.46 -14.67 2.32
N ASN A 75 6.28 -14.46 3.33
CA ASN A 75 7.73 -14.16 3.36
C ASN A 75 8.29 -13.04 2.46
N ASN A 76 7.69 -12.70 1.35
CA ASN A 76 8.21 -11.71 0.44
C ASN A 76 7.52 -10.37 0.67
N GLN A 77 8.27 -9.30 0.55
CA GLN A 77 7.76 -7.95 0.76
C GLN A 77 8.19 -7.08 -0.42
N ILE A 78 7.46 -6.01 -0.61
CA ILE A 78 7.92 -4.92 -1.43
C ILE A 78 8.90 -4.09 -0.59
N ASN A 79 9.98 -3.62 -1.19
CA ASN A 79 10.81 -2.56 -0.63
C ASN A 79 10.51 -1.27 -1.37
N ALA A 80 10.55 -0.16 -0.66
CA ALA A 80 10.35 1.15 -1.26
C ALA A 80 11.24 2.17 -0.57
N GLU A 81 11.83 3.03 -1.37
CA GLU A 81 12.67 4.12 -0.92
C GLU A 81 12.29 5.39 -1.67
N ARG A 82 12.16 6.49 -0.93
CA ARG A 82 11.97 7.82 -1.48
C ARG A 82 13.29 8.59 -1.39
N ILE A 83 13.77 9.04 -2.53
CA ILE A 83 14.99 9.83 -2.64
C ILE A 83 14.59 11.30 -2.83
N LEU A 84 14.85 12.10 -1.81
CA LEU A 84 14.67 13.53 -1.85
C LEU A 84 16.01 14.21 -2.20
N PRO A 85 16.03 15.23 -3.04
CA PRO A 85 17.23 16.08 -3.20
C PRO A 85 17.54 16.78 -1.89
N GLN A 86 18.80 17.09 -1.68
CA GLN A 86 19.27 17.71 -0.41
C GLN A 86 18.61 19.08 -0.14
N LYS A 87 18.20 19.79 -1.17
CA LYS A 87 17.63 21.14 -1.10
C LYS A 87 16.60 21.31 -2.20
N PHE A 88 15.52 22.01 -1.90
CA PHE A 88 14.57 22.46 -2.90
C PHE A 88 14.77 23.93 -3.22
N SER A 89 14.58 24.26 -4.48
CA SER A 89 14.56 25.62 -4.99
C SER A 89 13.13 26.17 -5.01
N ASN A 90 12.92 27.34 -4.40
CA ASN A 90 11.59 27.95 -4.38
C ASN A 90 11.18 28.36 -5.80
N SER A 91 9.92 28.15 -6.15
CA SER A 91 9.32 28.45 -7.46
C SER A 91 9.84 27.62 -8.64
N ASP A 92 10.82 26.75 -8.44
CA ASP A 92 11.32 25.83 -9.45
C ASP A 92 10.72 24.43 -9.28
N GLU A 93 10.72 23.64 -10.35
CA GLU A 93 10.36 22.24 -10.28
C GLU A 93 11.50 21.42 -9.67
N ASN A 94 11.18 20.68 -8.63
CA ASN A 94 12.14 19.82 -7.93
C ASN A 94 11.65 18.37 -8.02
N ASP A 95 12.49 17.50 -8.55
CA ASP A 95 12.13 16.09 -8.76
C ASP A 95 12.35 15.27 -7.50
N VAL A 96 11.37 14.47 -7.17
CA VAL A 96 11.41 13.45 -6.14
C VAL A 96 11.39 12.09 -6.82
N GLU A 97 12.36 11.24 -6.50
CA GLU A 97 12.42 9.88 -7.02
C GLU A 97 11.88 8.88 -6.01
N VAL A 98 11.14 7.89 -6.49
CA VAL A 98 10.70 6.74 -5.70
C VAL A 98 11.15 5.47 -6.40
N ILE A 99 11.86 4.64 -5.65
CA ILE A 99 12.34 3.33 -6.08
C ILE A 99 11.49 2.28 -5.39
N LEU A 100 10.99 1.33 -6.17
CA LEU A 100 10.18 0.21 -5.70
C LEU A 100 10.83 -1.09 -6.16
N GLU A 101 11.05 -2.00 -5.23
CA GLU A 101 11.60 -3.31 -5.49
C GLU A 101 10.58 -4.40 -5.14
N ASN A 102 10.23 -5.21 -6.11
CA ASN A 102 9.30 -6.31 -5.93
C ASN A 102 10.06 -7.59 -5.55
N ASN A 103 10.03 -7.97 -4.27
CA ASN A 103 10.65 -9.21 -3.79
C ASN A 103 9.70 -10.42 -3.83
N TYR A 104 8.47 -10.25 -4.39
CA TYR A 104 7.58 -11.38 -4.63
C TYR A 104 8.02 -12.19 -5.86
N GLY A 105 7.78 -13.48 -5.83
CA GLY A 105 8.01 -14.38 -6.98
C GLY A 105 6.98 -14.24 -8.11
N PHE A 106 6.10 -13.22 -8.05
CA PHE A 106 5.05 -12.96 -9.05
C PHE A 106 4.85 -11.47 -9.27
N SER A 107 4.21 -11.11 -10.37
CA SER A 107 3.88 -9.72 -10.67
C SER A 107 2.84 -9.17 -9.71
N ILE A 108 3.10 -8.00 -9.16
CA ILE A 108 2.22 -7.30 -8.24
C ILE A 108 1.70 -6.00 -8.85
N TYR A 109 0.56 -5.57 -8.36
CA TYR A 109 0.04 -4.23 -8.58
C TYR A 109 0.22 -3.41 -7.31
N VAL A 110 0.63 -2.18 -7.48
CA VAL A 110 0.98 -1.29 -6.37
C VAL A 110 0.23 0.03 -6.52
N GLU A 111 -0.42 0.46 -5.45
CA GLU A 111 -0.97 1.80 -5.31
C GLU A 111 -0.12 2.56 -4.30
N ILE A 112 0.39 3.70 -4.72
CA ILE A 112 1.34 4.50 -3.96
C ILE A 112 0.65 5.79 -3.57
N ILE A 113 0.69 6.09 -2.28
CA ILE A 113 0.22 7.34 -1.70
C ILE A 113 1.37 7.94 -0.91
N ASP A 114 1.91 9.04 -1.38
CA ASP A 114 2.96 9.77 -0.67
C ASP A 114 2.34 10.92 0.13
N GLU A 115 2.67 11.00 1.42
CA GLU A 115 2.23 12.07 2.31
C GLU A 115 3.08 13.32 2.08
N ILE A 116 2.75 14.04 0.99
CA ILE A 116 3.41 15.28 0.60
C ILE A 116 2.99 16.40 1.57
N PRO A 117 3.92 17.29 1.98
CA PRO A 117 3.59 18.45 2.81
C PRO A 117 2.46 19.31 2.22
N VAL A 118 1.54 19.77 3.08
CA VAL A 118 0.33 20.51 2.67
C VAL A 118 0.67 21.80 1.92
N GLN A 119 1.84 22.37 2.20
CA GLN A 119 2.36 23.59 1.57
C GLN A 119 2.52 23.48 0.06
N PHE A 120 2.69 22.27 -0.50
CA PHE A 120 2.73 22.05 -1.95
C PHE A 120 1.36 22.15 -2.62
N GLN A 121 0.27 22.25 -1.85
CA GLN A 121 -1.13 22.28 -2.34
C GLN A 121 -1.51 21.08 -3.22
N LYS A 122 -0.70 20.02 -3.19
CA LYS A 122 -0.88 18.78 -3.96
C LYS A 122 -1.36 17.70 -3.00
N ARG A 123 -2.69 17.61 -2.81
CA ARG A 123 -3.29 16.79 -1.75
C ARG A 123 -3.29 15.29 -2.04
N ASP A 124 -3.34 14.91 -3.32
CA ASP A 124 -3.58 13.52 -3.71
C ASP A 124 -2.51 13.04 -4.69
N PHE A 125 -1.30 12.77 -4.17
CA PHE A 125 -0.34 12.03 -4.97
C PHE A 125 -0.71 10.54 -4.94
N PHE A 126 -1.32 10.09 -6.03
CA PHE A 126 -1.74 8.71 -6.20
C PHE A 126 -1.19 8.16 -7.51
N LYS A 127 -0.43 7.08 -7.43
CA LYS A 127 0.10 6.39 -8.62
C LYS A 127 -0.14 4.90 -8.54
N ARG A 128 -0.57 4.31 -9.66
CA ARG A 128 -0.70 2.87 -9.83
C ARG A 128 0.36 2.36 -10.77
N LEU A 129 1.03 1.27 -10.38
CA LEU A 129 2.05 0.61 -11.16
C LEU A 129 1.85 -0.89 -11.12
N LYS A 130 2.32 -1.58 -12.15
CA LYS A 130 2.47 -3.03 -12.18
C LYS A 130 3.95 -3.34 -12.22
N ILE A 131 4.45 -4.13 -11.26
CA ILE A 131 5.85 -4.47 -11.14
C ILE A 131 5.98 -5.98 -11.38
N ALA A 132 6.85 -6.38 -12.29
CA ALA A 132 7.13 -7.79 -12.57
C ALA A 132 7.82 -8.46 -11.36
N ALA A 133 7.83 -9.81 -11.33
CA ALA A 133 8.50 -10.56 -10.28
C ALA A 133 10.00 -10.22 -10.23
N GLY A 134 10.51 -9.88 -9.05
CA GLY A 134 11.92 -9.54 -8.83
C GLY A 134 12.40 -8.27 -9.54
N ALA A 135 11.51 -7.46 -10.11
CA ALA A 135 11.88 -6.24 -10.81
C ALA A 135 11.92 -5.02 -9.88
N THR A 136 12.77 -4.08 -10.25
CA THR A 136 12.84 -2.75 -9.63
C THR A 136 12.27 -1.73 -10.59
N GLU A 137 11.29 -0.96 -10.12
CA GLU A 137 10.69 0.14 -10.86
C GLU A 137 11.04 1.47 -10.21
N LYS A 138 11.37 2.45 -11.05
CA LYS A 138 11.69 3.81 -10.63
C LYS A 138 10.73 4.79 -11.30
N PHE A 139 10.26 5.73 -10.53
CA PHE A 139 9.51 6.84 -11.09
C PHE A 139 9.84 8.14 -10.36
N SER A 140 9.70 9.24 -11.05
CA SER A 140 9.84 10.58 -10.48
C SER A 140 8.54 11.37 -10.57
N TYR A 141 8.40 12.33 -9.71
CA TYR A 141 7.37 13.34 -9.77
C TYR A 141 7.94 14.68 -9.31
N SER A 142 7.46 15.77 -9.92
CA SER A 142 7.96 17.11 -9.65
C SER A 142 7.08 17.83 -8.64
N LEU A 143 7.71 18.54 -7.72
CA LEU A 143 7.09 19.41 -6.74
C LEU A 143 7.63 20.83 -6.88
N ARG A 144 6.71 21.80 -6.87
CA ARG A 144 7.05 23.22 -6.92
C ARG A 144 6.66 23.88 -5.60
N PRO A 145 7.64 24.20 -4.73
CA PRO A 145 7.35 24.93 -3.50
C PRO A 145 6.97 26.38 -3.82
N VAL A 146 5.97 26.91 -3.11
CA VAL A 146 5.49 28.29 -3.28
C VAL A 146 6.13 29.22 -2.25
N GLU A 147 6.44 28.70 -1.06
CA GLU A 147 6.98 29.45 0.06
C GLU A 147 8.34 28.89 0.48
N ARG A 148 9.15 29.72 1.10
CA ARG A 148 10.42 29.31 1.72
C ARG A 148 10.13 28.77 3.11
N GLY A 149 10.93 27.81 3.55
CA GLY A 149 10.80 27.28 4.91
C GLY A 149 11.16 25.82 5.02
N GLU A 150 10.72 25.23 6.11
CA GLU A 150 10.93 23.82 6.41
C GLU A 150 9.66 23.02 6.02
N TYR A 151 9.88 21.99 5.22
CA TYR A 151 8.84 21.11 4.72
C TYR A 151 9.03 19.73 5.30
N PHE A 152 7.98 19.17 5.89
CA PHE A 152 8.01 17.85 6.51
C PHE A 152 7.28 16.85 5.63
N PHE A 153 8.04 16.02 4.95
CA PHE A 153 7.50 14.89 4.20
C PHE A 153 7.07 13.80 5.18
N GLY A 154 5.85 13.32 5.03
CA GLY A 154 5.32 12.22 5.81
C GLY A 154 5.79 10.85 5.30
N LYS A 155 5.00 9.83 5.59
CA LYS A 155 5.31 8.45 5.24
C LYS A 155 4.86 8.10 3.83
N LEU A 156 5.56 7.15 3.22
CA LEU A 156 5.19 6.57 1.94
C LEU A 156 4.28 5.35 2.19
N ASN A 157 3.01 5.47 1.86
CA ASN A 157 2.02 4.41 2.02
C ASN A 157 1.89 3.63 0.71
N ILE A 158 2.11 2.33 0.76
CA ILE A 158 2.07 1.46 -0.41
C ILE A 158 1.05 0.36 -0.17
N TYR A 159 0.08 0.24 -1.08
CA TYR A 159 -0.91 -0.82 -1.10
C TYR A 159 -0.56 -1.80 -2.20
N THR A 160 -0.19 -3.01 -1.82
CA THR A 160 0.18 -4.10 -2.75
C THR A 160 -0.97 -5.08 -2.88
N TYR A 161 -1.27 -5.50 -4.12
CA TYR A 161 -2.26 -6.54 -4.39
C TYR A 161 -1.86 -7.40 -5.58
N THR A 162 -2.39 -8.61 -5.61
CA THR A 162 -2.11 -9.60 -6.66
C THR A 162 -2.99 -9.35 -7.90
N LYS A 163 -2.83 -10.16 -8.94
CA LYS A 163 -3.70 -10.15 -10.12
C LYS A 163 -5.17 -10.46 -9.77
N ILE A 164 -5.41 -11.33 -8.81
CA ILE A 164 -6.75 -11.65 -8.29
C ILE A 164 -7.33 -10.39 -7.64
N GLY A 165 -6.56 -9.77 -6.76
CA GLY A 165 -6.85 -8.48 -6.17
C GLY A 165 -8.10 -8.47 -5.30
N LEU A 166 -8.34 -9.52 -4.52
CA LEU A 166 -9.40 -9.55 -3.50
C LEU A 166 -8.95 -8.85 -2.22
N ALA A 167 -7.68 -9.05 -1.85
CA ALA A 167 -7.04 -8.41 -0.71
C ALA A 167 -5.97 -7.41 -1.15
N LYS A 168 -5.71 -6.41 -0.30
CA LYS A 168 -4.59 -5.46 -0.41
C LYS A 168 -3.80 -5.48 0.88
N ARG A 169 -2.49 -5.44 0.78
CA ARG A 169 -1.59 -5.29 1.92
C ARG A 169 -1.03 -3.89 1.95
N LYS A 170 -1.24 -3.18 3.06
CA LYS A 170 -0.63 -1.87 3.31
C LYS A 170 0.76 -2.06 3.90
N SER A 171 1.76 -1.44 3.29
CA SER A 171 3.12 -1.30 3.82
C SER A 171 3.46 0.18 3.92
N ILE A 172 4.16 0.56 4.99
CA ILE A 172 4.53 1.94 5.26
C ILE A 172 6.05 2.01 5.23
N PHE A 173 6.60 2.92 4.43
CA PHE A 173 8.04 3.12 4.27
C PHE A 173 8.43 4.57 4.58
N GLY A 174 9.71 4.76 4.83
CA GLY A 174 10.29 6.05 5.14
C GLY A 174 9.90 6.59 6.51
N GLU A 175 10.78 7.40 7.04
CA GLU A 175 10.53 8.21 8.22
C GLU A 175 10.14 9.63 7.79
N GLN A 176 9.68 10.42 8.74
CA GLN A 176 9.43 11.83 8.49
C GLN A 176 10.75 12.53 8.17
N GLN A 177 10.84 13.13 6.98
CA GLN A 177 12.03 13.82 6.51
C GLN A 177 11.77 15.33 6.42
N MET A 178 12.63 16.09 7.04
CA MET A 178 12.61 17.55 6.95
C MET A 178 13.46 17.99 5.76
N LEU A 179 12.90 18.84 4.91
CA LEU A 179 13.59 19.43 3.78
C LEU A 179 13.49 20.95 3.83
N LYS A 180 14.62 21.63 3.55
CA LYS A 180 14.67 23.10 3.50
C LYS A 180 14.53 23.59 2.07
N VAL A 181 13.65 24.58 1.91
CA VAL A 181 13.42 25.26 0.63
C VAL A 181 14.14 26.61 0.63
N TYR A 182 15.07 26.76 -0.29
CA TYR A 182 15.91 27.94 -0.47
C TYR A 182 15.39 28.85 -1.59
N PRO A 183 15.81 30.15 -1.62
CA PRO A 183 15.53 31.03 -2.75
C PRO A 183 16.01 30.43 -4.07
N SER A 184 15.26 30.64 -5.15
CA SER A 184 15.73 30.28 -6.48
C SER A 184 16.94 31.10 -6.89
N PHE A 185 18.04 30.42 -7.25
CA PHE A 185 19.23 31.08 -7.80
C PHE A 185 19.08 31.44 -9.28
N ILE A 186 18.10 30.87 -9.97
CA ILE A 186 17.87 31.08 -11.42
C ILE A 186 17.27 32.47 -11.70
N GLN A 187 16.55 33.04 -10.74
CA GLN A 187 15.95 34.38 -10.88
C GLN A 187 16.91 35.54 -10.53
N MET A 188 18.15 35.28 -10.18
CA MET A 188 19.15 36.32 -9.85
C MET A 188 20.04 36.72 -11.04
N LYS A 189 19.56 36.62 -12.29
CA LYS A 189 20.25 37.18 -13.46
C LYS A 189 19.56 38.46 -13.93
#